data_f49efec483859551306d5f70c54a6436
#
_entry.id   f49efec483859551306d5f70c54a6436
#
_cell.length_a   1.000
_cell.length_b   1.000
_cell.length_c   1.000
_cell.angle_alpha   90.00
_cell.angle_beta   90.00
_cell.angle_gamma   90.00
#
_symmetry.space_group_name_H-M   'P 1'
#
loop_
_entity.id
_entity.type
_entity.pdbx_description
1 polymer ?
#
loop_
_entity_poly.entity_id
_entity_poly.type
_entity_poly.pdbx_seq_one_letter_code
_entity_poly.pdbx_strand_id
1 'polypeptide(L)'
;MKRTWIILIGGLVLAILAYCCLYFTGTAHYRPLVKSQEPELAWLKAEFHLGDTEFTRICQLHESYLSGCAERCRRIDLKNEELKLLLAHTNTVTPEIEKKLSETAQLRAECQQKMLQHFYDVSRTMPPEQGKRYLAWVQERTILSDTHSQMGH
;
A
#
# COMPACT_ATOMS: atom_id res chain seq x y z
N MET A 1 50.71 -19.41 -11.01
CA MET A 1 49.76 -18.31 -11.29
C MET A 1 48.52 -18.73 -12.11
N LYS A 2 48.67 -19.46 -13.25
CA LYS A 2 47.49 -19.84 -14.08
C LYS A 2 46.48 -20.76 -13.35
N ARG A 3 46.92 -21.71 -12.53
CA ARG A 3 46.02 -22.63 -11.80
C ARG A 3 45.18 -21.91 -10.72
N THR A 4 45.75 -20.91 -10.03
CA THR A 4 45.02 -20.12 -9.02
C THR A 4 43.90 -19.29 -9.64
N TRP A 5 44.15 -18.70 -10.81
CA TRP A 5 43.14 -17.96 -11.58
C TRP A 5 41.99 -18.86 -12.03
N ILE A 6 42.28 -20.09 -12.46
CA ILE A 6 41.24 -21.04 -12.88
C ILE A 6 40.32 -21.41 -11.70
N ILE A 7 40.88 -21.60 -10.52
CA ILE A 7 40.11 -21.92 -9.30
C ILE A 7 39.24 -20.73 -8.89
N LEU A 8 39.78 -19.51 -8.95
CA LEU A 8 39.03 -18.31 -8.61
C LEU A 8 37.88 -18.05 -9.58
N ILE A 9 38.11 -18.21 -10.90
CA ILE A 9 37.07 -18.06 -11.91
C ILE A 9 36.01 -19.15 -11.76
N GLY A 10 36.40 -20.39 -11.54
CA GLY A 10 35.49 -21.51 -11.29
C GLY A 10 34.61 -21.29 -10.06
N GLY A 11 35.18 -20.81 -8.96
CA GLY A 11 34.45 -20.47 -7.74
C GLY A 11 33.45 -19.32 -7.96
N LEU A 12 33.86 -18.28 -8.69
CA LEU A 12 32.98 -17.15 -9.02
C LEU A 12 31.78 -17.59 -9.88
N VAL A 13 32.04 -18.40 -10.92
CA VAL A 13 30.97 -18.92 -11.79
C VAL A 13 29.97 -19.76 -10.99
N LEU A 14 30.47 -20.61 -10.10
CA LEU A 14 29.63 -21.46 -9.26
C LEU A 14 28.78 -20.64 -8.28
N ALA A 15 29.35 -19.59 -7.71
CA ALA A 15 28.61 -18.64 -6.85
C ALA A 15 27.51 -17.89 -7.61
N ILE A 16 27.81 -17.44 -8.84
CA ILE A 16 26.81 -16.76 -9.69
C ILE A 16 25.69 -17.74 -10.07
N LEU A 17 26.01 -18.97 -10.43
CA LEU A 17 24.98 -19.98 -10.76
C LEU A 17 24.09 -20.29 -9.54
N ALA A 18 24.68 -20.46 -8.35
CA ALA A 18 23.92 -20.68 -7.13
C ALA A 18 23.01 -19.49 -6.81
N TYR A 19 23.53 -18.27 -6.92
CA TYR A 19 22.75 -17.04 -6.74
C TYR A 19 21.58 -16.95 -7.75
N CYS A 20 21.84 -17.20 -9.05
CA CYS A 20 20.81 -17.23 -10.07
C CYS A 20 19.73 -18.28 -9.78
N CYS A 21 20.11 -19.49 -9.40
CA CYS A 21 19.15 -20.53 -9.04
C CYS A 21 18.27 -20.12 -7.85
N LEU A 22 18.85 -19.58 -6.79
CA LEU A 22 18.10 -19.10 -5.61
C LEU A 22 17.22 -17.91 -5.98
N TYR A 23 17.70 -16.99 -6.78
CA TYR A 23 16.94 -15.83 -7.26
C TYR A 23 15.75 -16.28 -8.14
N PHE A 24 15.97 -17.18 -9.11
CA PHE A 24 14.91 -17.66 -10.01
C PHE A 24 13.86 -18.51 -9.29
N THR A 25 14.26 -19.34 -8.33
CA THR A 25 13.30 -20.14 -7.52
C THR A 25 12.57 -19.27 -6.51
N GLY A 26 13.24 -18.34 -5.85
CA GLY A 26 12.64 -17.43 -4.88
C GLY A 26 11.67 -16.42 -5.52
N THR A 27 11.93 -15.98 -6.76
CA THR A 27 11.05 -15.04 -7.47
C THR A 27 9.99 -15.70 -8.35
N ALA A 28 10.08 -17.01 -8.60
CA ALA A 28 9.14 -17.73 -9.48
C ALA A 28 7.67 -17.58 -9.01
N HIS A 29 7.44 -17.55 -7.71
CA HIS A 29 6.12 -17.38 -7.13
C HIS A 29 5.53 -15.98 -7.38
N TYR A 30 6.35 -14.94 -7.50
CA TYR A 30 5.91 -13.55 -7.72
C TYR A 30 5.78 -13.15 -9.18
N ARG A 31 6.36 -13.92 -10.12
CA ARG A 31 6.31 -13.61 -11.56
C ARG A 31 4.90 -13.56 -12.17
N PRO A 32 3.96 -14.49 -11.85
CA PRO A 32 2.59 -14.38 -12.34
C PRO A 32 1.85 -13.18 -11.73
N LEU A 33 2.22 -12.74 -10.52
CA LEU A 33 1.60 -11.60 -9.83
C LEU A 33 1.89 -10.26 -10.55
N VAL A 34 3.11 -10.09 -11.07
CA VAL A 34 3.53 -8.88 -11.80
C VAL A 34 2.88 -8.79 -13.20
N LYS A 35 2.47 -9.93 -13.78
CA LYS A 35 1.80 -10.00 -15.09
C LYS A 35 0.28 -9.96 -14.99
N SER A 36 -0.30 -9.90 -13.79
CA SER A 36 -1.74 -9.80 -13.60
C SER A 36 -2.27 -8.43 -14.02
N GLN A 37 -3.54 -8.36 -14.36
CA GLN A 37 -4.22 -7.12 -14.76
C GLN A 37 -4.22 -6.07 -13.64
N GLU A 38 -4.13 -6.53 -12.37
CA GLU A 38 -4.03 -5.71 -11.14
C GLU A 38 -2.87 -6.24 -10.29
N PRO A 39 -1.61 -5.87 -10.59
CA PRO A 39 -0.43 -6.43 -9.90
C PRO A 39 -0.44 -6.17 -8.39
N GLU A 40 -0.95 -4.99 -7.99
CA GLU A 40 -1.06 -4.58 -6.57
C GLU A 40 -2.03 -5.43 -5.76
N LEU A 41 -3.01 -6.08 -6.41
CA LEU A 41 -3.97 -6.97 -5.76
C LEU A 41 -3.64 -8.46 -5.91
N ALA A 42 -2.70 -8.80 -6.81
CA ALA A 42 -2.40 -10.21 -7.12
C ALA A 42 -1.86 -10.98 -5.90
N TRP A 43 -1.12 -10.31 -5.00
CA TRP A 43 -0.67 -10.89 -3.75
C TRP A 43 -1.85 -11.27 -2.84
N LEU A 44 -2.94 -10.47 -2.86
CA LEU A 44 -4.14 -10.71 -2.05
C LEU A 44 -4.80 -12.04 -2.44
N LYS A 45 -4.87 -12.33 -3.74
CA LYS A 45 -5.40 -13.60 -4.25
C LYS A 45 -4.60 -14.79 -3.74
N ALA A 46 -3.27 -14.67 -3.74
CA ALA A 46 -2.38 -15.73 -3.27
C ALA A 46 -2.43 -15.91 -1.75
N GLU A 47 -2.36 -14.82 -0.98
CA GLU A 47 -2.32 -14.82 0.49
C GLU A 47 -3.63 -15.35 1.10
N PHE A 48 -4.76 -14.94 0.54
CA PHE A 48 -6.09 -15.32 1.04
C PHE A 48 -6.75 -16.46 0.24
N HIS A 49 -6.01 -17.09 -0.70
CA HIS A 49 -6.49 -18.24 -1.50
C HIS A 49 -7.85 -17.97 -2.16
N LEU A 50 -8.00 -16.80 -2.77
CA LEU A 50 -9.26 -16.35 -3.36
C LEU A 50 -9.55 -17.06 -4.67
N GLY A 51 -10.81 -17.43 -4.89
CA GLY A 51 -11.30 -17.89 -6.18
C GLY A 51 -11.31 -16.77 -7.24
N ASP A 52 -11.40 -17.13 -8.51
CA ASP A 52 -11.39 -16.16 -9.61
C ASP A 52 -12.56 -15.17 -9.54
N THR A 53 -13.74 -15.64 -9.16
CA THR A 53 -14.95 -14.82 -9.02
C THR A 53 -14.82 -13.81 -7.89
N GLU A 54 -14.32 -14.24 -6.74
CA GLU A 54 -14.07 -13.37 -5.58
C GLU A 54 -13.04 -12.32 -5.91
N PHE A 55 -11.92 -12.73 -6.52
CA PHE A 55 -10.85 -11.83 -6.92
C PHE A 55 -11.32 -10.78 -7.94
N THR A 56 -12.07 -11.18 -8.97
CA THR A 56 -12.63 -10.24 -9.96
C THR A 56 -13.51 -9.20 -9.28
N ARG A 57 -14.35 -9.60 -8.32
CA ARG A 57 -15.21 -8.68 -7.58
C ARG A 57 -14.40 -7.71 -6.71
N ILE A 58 -13.31 -8.17 -6.11
CA ILE A 58 -12.40 -7.32 -5.34
C ILE A 58 -11.71 -6.30 -6.24
N CYS A 59 -11.25 -6.68 -7.43
CA CYS A 59 -10.67 -5.75 -8.41
C CYS A 59 -11.67 -4.64 -8.78
N GLN A 60 -12.92 -4.97 -9.06
CA GLN A 60 -13.98 -4.00 -9.35
C GLN A 60 -14.23 -3.01 -8.19
N LEU A 61 -14.28 -3.53 -6.95
CA LEU A 61 -14.41 -2.70 -5.75
C LEU A 61 -13.21 -1.76 -5.59
N HIS A 62 -12.01 -2.25 -5.85
CA HIS A 62 -10.78 -1.47 -5.74
C HIS A 62 -10.70 -0.36 -6.78
N GLU A 63 -11.00 -0.65 -8.04
CA GLU A 63 -11.06 0.35 -9.11
C GLU A 63 -12.07 1.48 -8.80
N SER A 64 -13.26 1.10 -8.35
CA SER A 64 -14.28 2.06 -7.91
C SER A 64 -13.80 2.92 -6.73
N TYR A 65 -13.09 2.32 -5.77
CA TYR A 65 -12.51 3.04 -4.63
C TYR A 65 -11.42 4.02 -5.07
N LEU A 66 -10.49 3.59 -5.95
CA LEU A 66 -9.35 4.40 -6.40
C LEU A 66 -9.80 5.70 -7.08
N SER A 67 -10.84 5.67 -7.91
CA SER A 67 -11.35 6.87 -8.58
C SER A 67 -11.80 7.94 -7.57
N GLY A 68 -12.53 7.55 -6.55
CA GLY A 68 -12.95 8.46 -5.47
C GLY A 68 -11.81 8.83 -4.51
N CYS A 69 -10.82 7.95 -4.31
CA CYS A 69 -9.66 8.21 -3.49
C CYS A 69 -8.79 9.33 -4.08
N ALA A 70 -8.49 9.26 -5.38
CA ALA A 70 -7.69 10.27 -6.08
C ALA A 70 -8.30 11.68 -5.95
N GLU A 71 -9.62 11.81 -6.11
CA GLU A 71 -10.31 13.10 -5.96
C GLU A 71 -10.23 13.63 -4.52
N ARG A 72 -10.39 12.78 -3.51
CA ARG A 72 -10.27 13.18 -2.10
C ARG A 72 -8.84 13.62 -1.76
N CYS A 73 -7.83 12.89 -2.23
CA CYS A 73 -6.42 13.27 -2.06
C CYS A 73 -6.15 14.64 -2.68
N ARG A 74 -6.59 14.88 -3.91
CA ARG A 74 -6.46 16.17 -4.58
C ARG A 74 -7.10 17.32 -3.79
N ARG A 75 -8.27 17.11 -3.20
CA ARG A 75 -8.93 18.11 -2.34
C ARG A 75 -8.14 18.40 -1.08
N ILE A 76 -7.58 17.38 -0.45
CA ILE A 76 -6.70 17.55 0.73
C ILE A 76 -5.45 18.35 0.36
N ASP A 77 -4.82 18.05 -0.78
CA ASP A 77 -3.62 18.75 -1.24
C ASP A 77 -3.90 20.24 -1.50
N LEU A 78 -5.03 20.57 -2.15
CA LEU A 78 -5.45 21.94 -2.34
C LEU A 78 -5.64 22.68 -1.01
N LYS A 79 -6.26 22.04 -0.01
CA LYS A 79 -6.43 22.65 1.33
C LYS A 79 -5.10 22.82 2.06
N ASN A 80 -4.17 21.89 1.90
CA ASN A 80 -2.82 22.03 2.47
C ASN A 80 -2.07 23.21 1.83
N GLU A 81 -2.18 23.43 0.51
CA GLU A 81 -1.55 24.57 -0.15
C GLU A 81 -2.20 25.91 0.28
N GLU A 82 -3.54 25.99 0.40
CA GLU A 82 -4.21 27.16 0.96
C GLU A 82 -3.71 27.47 2.38
N LEU A 83 -3.61 26.47 3.23
CA LEU A 83 -3.11 26.60 4.60
C LEU A 83 -1.66 27.07 4.63
N LYS A 84 -0.79 26.52 3.77
CA LYS A 84 0.61 26.89 3.65
C LYS A 84 0.79 28.37 3.26
N LEU A 85 -0.05 28.87 2.34
CA LEU A 85 -0.03 30.28 1.96
C LEU A 85 -0.44 31.18 3.14
N LEU A 86 -1.45 30.82 3.91
CA LEU A 86 -1.86 31.59 5.10
C LEU A 86 -0.74 31.63 6.15
N LEU A 87 -0.10 30.50 6.41
CA LEU A 87 1.01 30.39 7.38
C LEU A 87 2.23 31.21 6.97
N ALA A 88 2.47 31.44 5.67
CA ALA A 88 3.58 32.24 5.20
C ALA A 88 3.44 33.75 5.50
N HIS A 89 2.22 34.21 5.79
CA HIS A 89 1.91 35.64 5.99
C HIS A 89 1.60 36.01 7.45
N THR A 90 1.71 35.07 8.40
CA THR A 90 1.41 35.33 9.81
C THR A 90 2.34 34.55 10.73
N ASN A 91 2.56 35.07 11.93
CA ASN A 91 3.31 34.41 13.01
C ASN A 91 2.40 33.96 14.16
N THR A 92 1.10 34.04 13.96
CA THR A 92 0.10 33.66 14.99
C THR A 92 -0.99 32.81 14.35
N VAL A 93 -1.64 31.97 15.15
CA VAL A 93 -2.80 31.21 14.73
C VAL A 93 -4.01 32.13 14.68
N THR A 94 -4.50 32.42 13.49
CA THR A 94 -5.69 33.24 13.25
C THR A 94 -6.95 32.38 13.16
N PRO A 95 -8.16 32.94 13.38
CA PRO A 95 -9.42 32.20 13.21
C PRO A 95 -9.58 31.59 11.81
N GLU A 96 -8.98 32.21 10.78
CA GLU A 96 -8.97 31.67 9.43
C GLU A 96 -8.10 30.40 9.32
N ILE A 97 -6.92 30.40 9.97
CA ILE A 97 -6.05 29.22 10.04
C ILE A 97 -6.75 28.09 10.79
N GLU A 98 -7.40 28.36 11.92
CA GLU A 98 -8.16 27.36 12.69
C GLU A 98 -9.27 26.73 11.84
N LYS A 99 -10.01 27.56 11.11
CA LYS A 99 -11.06 27.10 10.19
C LYS A 99 -10.48 26.17 9.11
N LYS A 100 -9.38 26.57 8.44
CA LYS A 100 -8.72 25.77 7.40
C LYS A 100 -8.16 24.45 7.93
N LEU A 101 -7.59 24.45 9.12
CA LEU A 101 -7.15 23.24 9.81
C LEU A 101 -8.31 22.28 10.05
N SER A 102 -9.43 22.79 10.56
CA SER A 102 -10.64 22.00 10.81
C SER A 102 -11.21 21.40 9.52
N GLU A 103 -11.32 22.19 8.44
CA GLU A 103 -11.78 21.72 7.11
C GLU A 103 -10.86 20.60 6.58
N THR A 104 -9.54 20.76 6.71
CA THR A 104 -8.57 19.75 6.25
C THR A 104 -8.64 18.49 7.09
N ALA A 105 -8.79 18.61 8.42
CA ALA A 105 -8.97 17.46 9.31
C ALA A 105 -10.22 16.67 8.99
N GLN A 106 -11.33 17.34 8.68
CA GLN A 106 -12.58 16.70 8.26
C GLN A 106 -12.40 15.92 6.96
N LEU A 107 -11.75 16.50 5.94
CA LEU A 107 -11.47 15.80 4.67
C LEU A 107 -10.60 14.56 4.88
N ARG A 108 -9.61 14.62 5.77
CA ARG A 108 -8.78 13.47 6.13
C ARG A 108 -9.61 12.37 6.82
N ALA A 109 -10.49 12.75 7.74
CA ALA A 109 -11.39 11.82 8.41
C ALA A 109 -12.36 11.15 7.40
N GLU A 110 -12.90 11.90 6.43
CA GLU A 110 -13.72 11.34 5.34
C GLU A 110 -12.92 10.35 4.48
N CYS A 111 -11.65 10.66 4.17
CA CYS A 111 -10.77 9.77 3.43
C CYS A 111 -10.53 8.45 4.19
N GLN A 112 -10.21 8.53 5.48
CA GLN A 112 -10.02 7.35 6.35
C GLN A 112 -11.31 6.52 6.46
N GLN A 113 -12.47 7.17 6.63
CA GLN A 113 -13.75 6.48 6.66
C GLN A 113 -14.03 5.70 5.38
N LYS A 114 -13.77 6.30 4.21
CA LYS A 114 -13.94 5.64 2.92
C LYS A 114 -12.96 4.48 2.70
N MET A 115 -11.74 4.61 3.19
CA MET A 115 -10.75 3.53 3.20
C MET A 115 -11.25 2.34 4.05
N LEU A 116 -11.71 2.61 5.27
CA LEU A 116 -12.26 1.57 6.14
C LEU A 116 -13.49 0.91 5.53
N GLN A 117 -14.40 1.69 4.92
CA GLN A 117 -15.55 1.15 4.22
C GLN A 117 -15.11 0.20 3.10
N HIS A 118 -14.11 0.60 2.30
CA HIS A 118 -13.56 -0.26 1.25
C HIS A 118 -13.00 -1.58 1.83
N PHE A 119 -12.27 -1.54 2.94
CA PHE A 119 -11.78 -2.77 3.59
C PHE A 119 -12.92 -3.69 4.04
N TYR A 120 -13.99 -3.13 4.60
CA TYR A 120 -15.17 -3.93 4.96
C TYR A 120 -15.86 -4.52 3.73
N ASP A 121 -15.97 -3.76 2.64
CA ASP A 121 -16.60 -4.24 1.41
C ASP A 121 -15.78 -5.38 0.79
N VAL A 122 -14.43 -5.25 0.75
CA VAL A 122 -13.52 -6.33 0.32
C VAL A 122 -13.67 -7.56 1.21
N SER A 123 -13.68 -7.40 2.53
CA SER A 123 -13.81 -8.55 3.46
C SER A 123 -15.10 -9.33 3.27
N ARG A 124 -16.19 -8.66 2.91
CA ARG A 124 -17.50 -9.30 2.66
C ARG A 124 -17.56 -10.09 1.36
N THR A 125 -16.61 -9.87 0.43
CA THR A 125 -16.52 -10.69 -0.78
C THR A 125 -15.79 -12.00 -0.57
N MET A 126 -15.12 -12.15 0.57
CA MET A 126 -14.37 -13.34 0.96
C MET A 126 -15.24 -14.30 1.82
N PRO A 127 -14.90 -15.58 1.90
CA PRO A 127 -15.42 -16.46 2.93
C PRO A 127 -15.20 -15.87 4.33
N PRO A 128 -16.12 -16.10 5.31
CA PRO A 128 -16.11 -15.39 6.58
C PRO A 128 -14.78 -15.42 7.35
N GLU A 129 -14.10 -16.56 7.37
CA GLU A 129 -12.82 -16.69 8.07
C GLU A 129 -11.67 -15.95 7.36
N GLN A 130 -11.68 -15.97 6.04
CA GLN A 130 -10.70 -15.21 5.24
C GLN A 130 -10.94 -13.70 5.39
N GLY A 131 -12.20 -13.25 5.35
CA GLY A 131 -12.56 -11.86 5.55
C GLY A 131 -12.14 -11.33 6.93
N LYS A 132 -12.29 -12.12 8.00
CA LYS A 132 -11.79 -11.78 9.34
C LYS A 132 -10.27 -11.64 9.36
N ARG A 133 -9.54 -12.60 8.76
CA ARG A 133 -8.07 -12.54 8.66
C ARG A 133 -7.61 -11.30 7.87
N TYR A 134 -8.29 -10.99 6.77
CA TYR A 134 -8.02 -9.80 5.98
C TYR A 134 -8.20 -8.53 6.80
N LEU A 135 -9.31 -8.38 7.52
CA LEU A 135 -9.55 -7.20 8.37
C LEU A 135 -8.51 -7.05 9.47
N ALA A 136 -8.12 -8.13 10.14
CA ALA A 136 -7.04 -8.09 11.13
C ALA A 136 -5.72 -7.62 10.50
N TRP A 137 -5.39 -8.13 9.32
CA TRP A 137 -4.18 -7.79 8.58
C TRP A 137 -4.15 -6.30 8.17
N VAL A 138 -5.25 -5.73 7.65
CA VAL A 138 -5.29 -4.31 7.24
C VAL A 138 -5.29 -3.37 8.44
N GLN A 139 -5.95 -3.75 9.55
CA GLN A 139 -5.97 -2.96 10.78
C GLN A 139 -4.56 -2.80 11.36
N GLU A 140 -3.80 -3.88 11.44
CA GLU A 140 -2.44 -3.86 11.94
C GLU A 140 -1.52 -2.94 11.12
N ARG A 141 -1.69 -2.94 9.78
CA ARG A 141 -0.80 -2.21 8.87
C ARG A 141 -1.21 -0.78 8.58
N THR A 142 -2.48 -0.43 8.72
CA THR A 142 -2.97 0.91 8.35
C THR A 142 -3.30 1.78 9.54
N ILE A 143 -3.93 1.25 10.57
CA ILE A 143 -4.42 2.05 11.71
C ILE A 143 -3.37 2.10 12.83
N LEU A 144 -2.66 1.00 13.06
CA LEU A 144 -1.69 0.91 14.15
C LEU A 144 -0.28 1.40 13.75
N SER A 145 0.05 1.42 12.46
CA SER A 145 1.34 1.91 11.97
C SER A 145 1.50 3.42 12.11
N ASP A 146 0.41 4.19 12.02
CA ASP A 146 0.46 5.65 12.17
C ASP A 146 0.80 6.11 13.61
N THR A 147 0.52 5.29 14.61
CA THR A 147 0.85 5.60 16.02
C THR A 147 2.35 5.52 16.33
N HIS A 148 3.12 4.72 15.60
CA HIS A 148 4.56 4.60 15.80
C HIS A 148 5.39 5.66 15.05
N SER A 149 4.89 6.21 13.96
CA SER A 149 5.58 7.25 13.17
C SER A 149 5.52 8.64 13.81
N GLN A 150 4.61 8.91 14.74
CA GLN A 150 4.45 10.22 15.37
C GLN A 150 5.22 10.40 16.69
N MET A 151 5.78 9.34 17.24
CA MET A 151 6.55 9.42 18.52
C MET A 151 8.07 9.45 18.35
N GLY A 152 8.57 9.63 17.13
CA GLY A 152 10.00 9.59 16.79
C GLY A 152 10.60 10.90 16.28
N HIS A 153 10.20 12.06 16.84
CA HIS A 153 10.88 13.34 16.64
C HIS A 153 11.01 14.07 17.97
#